data_c9b799b2045319d8911cba2ff434bd4f
#
_entry.id   c9b799b2045319d8911cba2ff434bd4f
#
_cell.length_a   1.000
_cell.length_b   1.000
_cell.length_c   1.000
_cell.angle_alpha   90.00
_cell.angle_beta   90.00
_cell.angle_gamma   90.00
#
_symmetry.space_group_name_H-M   'P 1'
#
loop_
_entity.id
_entity.type
_entity.pdbx_description
1 polymer ?
#
loop_
_entity_poly.entity_id
_entity_poly.type
_entity_poly.pdbx_seq_one_letter_code
_entity_poly.pdbx_strand_id
1 'polypeptide(L)'
;LNGQKIKRFSFVLAAAVFAVGVIYVESDHISVFSENTPAAVYSVPTEKKQIALTFDISWGEKRAEPILQVLKDKGVSKASFFLSAPWSKSHPDIVSKIKEGGFEIGSHGFKHDNYSTLSDEEIRKQITTAHSILTTVTGQEPRLIRLPNGDFDKRVLSIADSLNYTVIQWDTDSQDWKNIGTDQIVDRVVSKAHPGDIVLLHASDSVKQTHEALPDIIDELRRKGYEFVTVTDLLQQSSTKGSPVQDQSTMQKHIEDAVNR
;
A
#
# COMPACT_ATOMS: atom_id res chain seq x y z
N LEU A 1 -11.32 -2.69 69.80
CA LEU A 1 -11.46 -3.61 68.63
C LEU A 1 -10.63 -4.86 68.91
N ASN A 2 -11.26 -6.05 68.84
CA ASN A 2 -10.67 -7.32 69.20
C ASN A 2 -9.56 -7.67 68.19
N GLY A 3 -8.33 -7.98 68.64
CA GLY A 3 -7.16 -8.21 67.81
C GLY A 3 -7.35 -9.26 66.68
N GLN A 4 -8.30 -10.16 66.86
CA GLN A 4 -8.71 -11.09 65.78
C GLN A 4 -9.47 -10.42 64.65
N LYS A 5 -10.25 -9.38 64.89
CA LYS A 5 -10.93 -8.60 63.81
C LYS A 5 -9.94 -7.78 63.02
N ILE A 6 -8.94 -7.21 63.65
CA ILE A 6 -7.86 -6.45 62.97
C ILE A 6 -7.06 -7.37 62.08
N LYS A 7 -6.64 -8.57 62.56
CA LYS A 7 -5.93 -9.55 61.73
C LYS A 7 -6.71 -10.01 60.50
N ARG A 8 -8.02 -10.26 60.66
CA ARG A 8 -8.91 -10.64 59.54
C ARG A 8 -9.05 -9.50 58.54
N PHE A 9 -9.19 -8.26 59.00
CA PHE A 9 -9.30 -7.09 58.12
C PHE A 9 -7.99 -6.84 57.34
N SER A 10 -6.83 -6.96 58.01
CA SER A 10 -5.50 -6.84 57.38
C SER A 10 -5.26 -7.93 56.32
N PHE A 11 -5.75 -9.17 56.57
CA PHE A 11 -5.61 -10.27 55.59
C PHE A 11 -6.51 -10.06 54.37
N VAL A 12 -7.73 -9.59 54.55
CA VAL A 12 -8.65 -9.26 53.43
C VAL A 12 -8.13 -8.11 52.61
N LEU A 13 -7.58 -7.07 53.26
CA LEU A 13 -6.98 -5.93 52.58
C LEU A 13 -5.72 -6.34 51.77
N ALA A 14 -4.85 -7.19 52.34
CA ALA A 14 -3.67 -7.69 51.64
C ALA A 14 -4.05 -8.58 50.45
N ALA A 15 -5.07 -9.44 50.58
CA ALA A 15 -5.59 -10.26 49.51
C ALA A 15 -6.24 -9.42 48.41
N ALA A 16 -6.96 -8.34 48.75
CA ALA A 16 -7.53 -7.41 47.77
C ALA A 16 -6.44 -6.63 47.02
N VAL A 17 -5.41 -6.15 47.69
CA VAL A 17 -4.26 -5.48 47.04
C VAL A 17 -3.48 -6.43 46.16
N PHE A 18 -3.30 -7.68 46.59
CA PHE A 18 -2.67 -8.72 45.76
C PHE A 18 -3.49 -9.05 44.53
N ALA A 19 -4.82 -9.21 44.68
CA ALA A 19 -5.74 -9.45 43.55
C ALA A 19 -5.74 -8.29 42.55
N VAL A 20 -5.76 -7.04 43.04
CA VAL A 20 -5.65 -5.83 42.17
C VAL A 20 -4.26 -5.78 41.52
N GLY A 21 -3.19 -6.14 42.22
CA GLY A 21 -1.83 -6.21 41.67
C GLY A 21 -1.73 -7.29 40.57
N VAL A 22 -2.32 -8.46 40.78
CA VAL A 22 -2.36 -9.54 39.77
C VAL A 22 -3.21 -9.11 38.56
N ILE A 23 -4.37 -8.48 38.77
CA ILE A 23 -5.20 -7.96 37.67
C ILE A 23 -4.45 -6.85 36.91
N TYR A 24 -3.71 -5.98 37.59
CA TYR A 24 -2.93 -4.92 36.96
C TYR A 24 -1.75 -5.50 36.16
N VAL A 25 -1.04 -6.49 36.69
CA VAL A 25 0.04 -7.19 35.98
C VAL A 25 -0.50 -8.03 34.83
N GLU A 26 -1.67 -8.69 34.98
CA GLU A 26 -2.32 -9.40 33.87
C GLU A 26 -2.92 -8.44 32.84
N SER A 27 -3.39 -7.25 33.23
CA SER A 27 -3.87 -6.27 32.25
C SER A 27 -2.74 -5.64 31.42
N ASP A 28 -1.53 -5.52 31.99
CA ASP A 28 -0.34 -5.14 31.22
C ASP A 28 0.23 -6.30 30.38
N HIS A 29 -0.12 -7.56 30.71
CA HIS A 29 0.22 -8.75 29.95
C HIS A 29 -0.92 -9.33 29.12
N ILE A 30 -2.09 -8.74 29.11
CA ILE A 30 -3.02 -8.81 28.00
C ILE A 30 -2.54 -7.79 26.92
N SER A 31 -1.30 -7.91 26.50
CA SER A 31 -1.10 -7.86 25.07
C SER A 31 -1.87 -9.06 24.55
N VAL A 32 -3.15 -8.86 24.24
CA VAL A 32 -3.75 -9.57 23.13
C VAL A 32 -2.61 -9.55 22.10
N PHE A 33 -2.01 -10.72 21.83
CA PHE A 33 -1.30 -10.95 20.60
C PHE A 33 -2.38 -10.72 19.54
N SER A 34 -2.64 -9.47 19.19
CA SER A 34 -2.86 -9.09 17.83
C SER A 34 -1.60 -9.62 17.18
N GLU A 35 -1.65 -10.85 16.71
CA GLU A 35 -0.74 -11.29 15.70
C GLU A 35 -0.88 -10.20 14.66
N ASN A 36 0.13 -9.31 14.58
CA ASN A 36 0.30 -8.42 13.46
C ASN A 36 0.61 -9.35 12.28
N THR A 37 -0.44 -10.05 11.85
CA THR A 37 -0.35 -10.87 10.67
C THR A 37 -0.11 -9.89 9.53
N PRO A 38 1.03 -9.95 8.84
CA PRO A 38 1.33 -9.04 7.77
C PRO A 38 0.18 -9.04 6.77
N ALA A 39 -0.31 -7.85 6.43
CA ALA A 39 -1.45 -7.68 5.52
C ALA A 39 -1.07 -6.75 4.38
N ALA A 40 -1.69 -6.95 3.21
CA ALA A 40 -1.59 -6.01 2.11
C ALA A 40 -2.54 -4.82 2.33
N VAL A 41 -2.10 -3.63 1.94
CA VAL A 41 -2.86 -2.39 2.08
C VAL A 41 -3.55 -2.07 0.76
N TYR A 42 -4.88 -1.96 0.79
CA TYR A 42 -5.71 -1.64 -0.37
C TYR A 42 -6.19 -0.19 -0.37
N SER A 43 -6.51 0.30 0.81
CA SER A 43 -6.89 1.67 1.10
C SER A 43 -6.57 1.98 2.55
N VAL A 44 -6.63 3.25 2.94
CA VAL A 44 -6.38 3.67 4.32
C VAL A 44 -7.62 4.37 4.86
N PRO A 45 -8.30 3.83 5.88
CA PRO A 45 -9.48 4.46 6.45
C PRO A 45 -9.20 5.89 6.94
N THR A 46 -9.87 6.88 6.36
CA THR A 46 -9.75 8.30 6.72
C THR A 46 -11.01 9.07 6.34
N GLU A 47 -11.31 10.13 7.11
CA GLU A 47 -12.38 11.08 6.78
C GLU A 47 -11.90 12.18 5.82
N LYS A 48 -10.58 12.31 5.62
CA LYS A 48 -10.01 13.32 4.72
C LYS A 48 -10.18 12.86 3.28
N LYS A 49 -10.63 13.76 2.41
CA LYS A 49 -10.68 13.52 0.96
C LYS A 49 -9.28 13.52 0.36
N GLN A 50 -8.50 12.50 0.70
CA GLN A 50 -7.15 12.26 0.19
C GLN A 50 -7.13 10.93 -0.54
N ILE A 51 -6.38 10.89 -1.65
CA ILE A 51 -6.32 9.76 -2.56
C ILE A 51 -4.90 9.62 -3.13
N ALA A 52 -4.41 8.39 -3.25
CA ALA A 52 -3.13 8.11 -3.86
C ALA A 52 -3.32 7.63 -5.31
N LEU A 53 -2.83 8.41 -6.29
CA LEU A 53 -2.66 7.92 -7.65
C LEU A 53 -1.37 7.11 -7.71
N THR A 54 -1.47 5.86 -8.14
CA THR A 54 -0.31 4.96 -8.20
C THR A 54 -0.12 4.38 -9.59
N PHE A 55 1.14 4.29 -10.05
CA PHE A 55 1.50 3.89 -11.39
C PHE A 55 2.48 2.74 -11.38
N ASP A 56 2.12 1.61 -12.00
CA ASP A 56 2.99 0.46 -12.14
C ASP A 56 3.76 0.53 -13.47
N ILE A 57 5.09 0.32 -13.41
CA ILE A 57 5.94 0.29 -14.59
C ILE A 57 6.77 -0.98 -14.60
N SER A 58 6.52 -1.84 -15.59
CA SER A 58 7.24 -3.11 -15.77
C SER A 58 8.07 -3.18 -17.03
N TRP A 59 7.67 -2.47 -18.09
CA TRP A 59 8.34 -2.48 -19.40
C TRP A 59 7.94 -1.28 -20.25
N GLY A 60 8.73 -1.03 -21.29
CA GLY A 60 8.47 -0.02 -22.31
C GLY A 60 9.18 1.32 -22.08
N GLU A 61 9.12 2.19 -23.07
CA GLU A 61 9.86 3.46 -23.13
C GLU A 61 8.96 4.68 -23.39
N LYS A 62 7.68 4.44 -23.79
CA LYS A 62 6.84 5.47 -24.41
C LYS A 62 5.80 6.08 -23.48
N ARG A 63 5.36 5.36 -22.45
CA ARG A 63 4.17 5.76 -21.67
C ARG A 63 4.48 6.53 -20.40
N ALA A 64 5.64 6.31 -19.80
CA ALA A 64 6.02 6.98 -18.56
C ALA A 64 6.16 8.50 -18.74
N GLU A 65 6.84 8.96 -19.79
CA GLU A 65 7.07 10.39 -20.01
C GLU A 65 5.79 11.21 -20.24
N PRO A 66 4.84 10.80 -21.11
CA PRO A 66 3.55 11.48 -21.23
C PRO A 66 2.76 11.57 -19.92
N ILE A 67 2.81 10.52 -19.08
CA ILE A 67 2.18 10.55 -17.75
C ILE A 67 2.84 11.57 -16.84
N LEU A 68 4.17 11.60 -16.78
CA LEU A 68 4.94 12.60 -16.02
C LEU A 68 4.65 14.03 -16.50
N GLN A 69 4.51 14.22 -17.82
CA GLN A 69 4.15 15.51 -18.38
C GLN A 69 2.75 15.95 -17.95
N VAL A 70 1.75 15.05 -17.99
CA VAL A 70 0.39 15.35 -17.51
C VAL A 70 0.40 15.71 -16.03
N LEU A 71 1.09 14.93 -15.17
CA LEU A 71 1.19 15.23 -13.74
C LEU A 71 1.77 16.63 -13.50
N LYS A 72 2.83 16.98 -14.24
CA LYS A 72 3.45 18.31 -14.21
C LYS A 72 2.50 19.40 -14.65
N ASP A 73 1.86 19.26 -15.81
CA ASP A 73 0.94 20.26 -16.39
C ASP A 73 -0.28 20.48 -15.50
N LYS A 74 -0.75 19.44 -14.85
CA LYS A 74 -1.83 19.50 -13.87
C LYS A 74 -1.38 19.91 -12.46
N GLY A 75 -0.09 20.17 -12.24
CA GLY A 75 0.44 20.57 -10.92
C GLY A 75 0.22 19.50 -9.85
N VAL A 76 0.29 18.22 -10.20
CA VAL A 76 0.26 17.09 -9.26
C VAL A 76 1.69 16.83 -8.82
N SER A 77 2.01 17.15 -7.57
CA SER A 77 3.35 16.98 -6.99
C SER A 77 3.48 15.72 -6.13
N LYS A 78 2.38 14.99 -5.91
CA LYS A 78 2.34 13.79 -5.08
C LYS A 78 1.62 12.65 -5.81
N ALA A 79 2.35 11.59 -6.08
CA ALA A 79 1.89 10.31 -6.61
C ALA A 79 2.94 9.24 -6.26
N SER A 80 2.60 7.97 -6.44
CA SER A 80 3.53 6.86 -6.13
C SER A 80 3.74 5.99 -7.38
N PHE A 81 4.98 5.68 -7.69
CA PHE A 81 5.37 4.84 -8.80
C PHE A 81 5.97 3.53 -8.30
N PHE A 82 5.41 2.40 -8.70
CA PHE A 82 5.96 1.08 -8.40
C PHE A 82 6.76 0.59 -9.61
N LEU A 83 8.07 0.55 -9.45
CA LEU A 83 9.00 0.31 -10.55
C LEU A 83 9.55 -1.11 -10.52
N SER A 84 9.47 -1.82 -11.66
CA SER A 84 10.24 -3.04 -11.88
C SER A 84 11.73 -2.71 -11.89
N ALA A 85 12.52 -3.49 -11.14
CA ALA A 85 13.95 -3.23 -11.00
C ALA A 85 14.74 -3.39 -12.32
N PRO A 86 14.50 -4.41 -13.17
CA PRO A 86 15.15 -4.49 -14.47
C PRO A 86 14.83 -3.31 -15.38
N TRP A 87 13.55 -2.87 -15.40
CA TRP A 87 13.15 -1.70 -16.15
C TRP A 87 13.87 -0.43 -15.66
N SER A 88 13.91 -0.23 -14.35
CA SER A 88 14.58 0.94 -13.74
C SER A 88 16.08 1.00 -14.09
N LYS A 89 16.75 -0.15 -14.10
CA LYS A 89 18.16 -0.26 -14.48
C LYS A 89 18.39 0.14 -15.94
N SER A 90 17.43 -0.16 -16.82
CA SER A 90 17.52 0.13 -18.26
C SER A 90 17.09 1.56 -18.61
N HIS A 91 16.34 2.24 -17.73
CA HIS A 91 15.77 3.58 -17.95
C HIS A 91 16.10 4.56 -16.82
N PRO A 92 17.39 4.74 -16.49
CA PRO A 92 17.80 5.60 -15.37
C PRO A 92 17.42 7.07 -15.56
N ASP A 93 17.29 7.52 -16.80
CA ASP A 93 16.85 8.86 -17.19
C ASP A 93 15.37 9.10 -16.81
N ILE A 94 14.48 8.13 -17.07
CA ILE A 94 13.07 8.23 -16.69
C ILE A 94 12.93 8.14 -15.16
N VAL A 95 13.69 7.26 -14.51
CA VAL A 95 13.72 7.16 -13.04
C VAL A 95 14.19 8.50 -12.43
N SER A 96 15.18 9.17 -13.04
CA SER A 96 15.60 10.50 -12.60
C SER A 96 14.47 11.52 -12.68
N LYS A 97 13.71 11.55 -13.78
CA LYS A 97 12.52 12.42 -13.94
C LYS A 97 11.45 12.15 -12.89
N ILE A 98 11.19 10.88 -12.56
CA ILE A 98 10.25 10.50 -11.48
C ILE A 98 10.72 11.08 -10.14
N LYS A 99 12.01 10.92 -9.83
CA LYS A 99 12.63 11.48 -8.61
C LYS A 99 12.58 13.00 -8.56
N GLU A 100 12.99 13.66 -9.65
CA GLU A 100 13.02 15.11 -9.78
C GLU A 100 11.62 15.72 -9.65
N GLY A 101 10.59 14.97 -10.09
CA GLY A 101 9.18 15.32 -9.88
C GLY A 101 8.72 15.22 -8.42
N GLY A 102 9.57 14.69 -7.52
CA GLY A 102 9.23 14.50 -6.11
C GLY A 102 8.28 13.32 -5.85
N PHE A 103 8.11 12.43 -6.83
CA PHE A 103 7.20 11.29 -6.71
C PHE A 103 7.80 10.18 -5.84
N GLU A 104 6.94 9.51 -5.07
CA GLU A 104 7.32 8.36 -4.27
C GLU A 104 7.65 7.17 -5.17
N ILE A 105 8.72 6.42 -4.82
CA ILE A 105 9.13 5.22 -5.55
C ILE A 105 9.01 4.01 -4.64
N GLY A 106 8.16 3.06 -5.06
CA GLY A 106 8.06 1.71 -4.52
C GLY A 106 8.65 0.67 -5.47
N SER A 107 8.79 -0.56 -4.99
CA SER A 107 9.24 -1.72 -5.77
C SER A 107 8.07 -2.40 -6.47
N HIS A 108 8.25 -2.76 -7.75
CA HIS A 108 7.36 -3.71 -8.44
C HIS A 108 8.08 -5.04 -8.73
N GLY A 109 9.01 -5.40 -7.84
CA GLY A 109 9.76 -6.65 -7.91
C GLY A 109 10.85 -6.66 -8.96
N PHE A 110 11.41 -7.89 -9.17
CA PHE A 110 12.48 -8.12 -10.13
C PHE A 110 11.95 -8.75 -11.42
N LYS A 111 11.31 -9.93 -11.35
CA LYS A 111 10.58 -10.53 -12.47
C LYS A 111 9.09 -10.35 -12.28
N HIS A 112 8.36 -10.27 -13.38
CA HIS A 112 6.90 -10.13 -13.35
C HIS A 112 6.23 -11.52 -13.24
N ASP A 113 6.61 -12.27 -12.19
CA ASP A 113 6.09 -13.61 -11.89
C ASP A 113 5.01 -13.54 -10.80
N ASN A 114 4.16 -14.56 -10.73
CA ASN A 114 3.23 -14.74 -9.61
C ASN A 114 4.01 -15.25 -8.39
N TYR A 115 4.14 -14.40 -7.37
CA TYR A 115 4.99 -14.69 -6.20
C TYR A 115 4.44 -15.83 -5.33
N SER A 116 3.13 -16.05 -5.32
CA SER A 116 2.51 -17.20 -4.63
C SER A 116 2.96 -18.55 -5.17
N THR A 117 3.45 -18.60 -6.41
CA THR A 117 3.93 -19.84 -7.06
C THR A 117 5.42 -20.13 -6.83
N LEU A 118 6.17 -19.16 -6.28
CA LEU A 118 7.60 -19.25 -6.06
C LEU A 118 7.93 -19.92 -4.72
N SER A 119 9.13 -20.49 -4.60
CA SER A 119 9.67 -20.92 -3.32
C SER A 119 10.03 -19.71 -2.44
N ASP A 120 10.13 -19.91 -1.11
CA ASP A 120 10.52 -18.85 -0.16
C ASP A 120 11.87 -18.22 -0.50
N GLU A 121 12.82 -19.03 -0.95
CA GLU A 121 14.15 -18.58 -1.36
C GLU A 121 14.07 -17.68 -2.61
N GLU A 122 13.26 -18.07 -3.60
CA GLU A 122 13.05 -17.28 -4.81
C GLU A 122 12.33 -15.96 -4.51
N ILE A 123 11.29 -15.97 -3.65
CA ILE A 123 10.60 -14.75 -3.22
C ILE A 123 11.61 -13.78 -2.58
N ARG A 124 12.41 -14.26 -1.60
CA ARG A 124 13.45 -13.43 -0.95
C ARG A 124 14.44 -12.89 -1.96
N LYS A 125 14.92 -13.73 -2.88
CA LYS A 125 15.84 -13.33 -3.93
C LYS A 125 15.26 -12.28 -4.86
N GLN A 126 14.01 -12.43 -5.27
CA GLN A 126 13.31 -11.46 -6.12
C GLN A 126 13.22 -10.08 -5.43
N ILE A 127 12.77 -10.06 -4.17
CA ILE A 127 12.60 -8.82 -3.41
C ILE A 127 13.96 -8.15 -3.14
N THR A 128 14.95 -8.91 -2.65
CA THR A 128 16.26 -8.35 -2.28
C THR A 128 17.07 -7.91 -3.51
N THR A 129 16.96 -8.63 -4.64
CA THR A 129 17.59 -8.21 -5.90
C THR A 129 16.95 -6.92 -6.40
N ALA A 130 15.63 -6.82 -6.38
CA ALA A 130 14.92 -5.58 -6.75
C ALA A 130 15.31 -4.42 -5.83
N HIS A 131 15.36 -4.66 -4.52
CA HIS A 131 15.80 -3.66 -3.53
C HIS A 131 17.18 -3.08 -3.87
N SER A 132 18.16 -3.95 -4.07
CA SER A 132 19.55 -3.53 -4.39
C SER A 132 19.63 -2.68 -5.65
N ILE A 133 18.93 -3.10 -6.72
CA ILE A 133 18.93 -2.36 -7.98
C ILE A 133 18.25 -1.00 -7.81
N LEU A 134 17.04 -0.98 -7.23
CA LEU A 134 16.28 0.25 -7.03
C LEU A 134 17.05 1.23 -6.14
N THR A 135 17.63 0.76 -5.03
CA THR A 135 18.47 1.60 -4.16
C THR A 135 19.65 2.21 -4.93
N THR A 136 20.30 1.42 -5.79
CA THR A 136 21.42 1.91 -6.60
C THR A 136 20.97 2.97 -7.60
N VAL A 137 19.87 2.75 -8.32
CA VAL A 137 19.39 3.64 -9.38
C VAL A 137 18.75 4.90 -8.80
N THR A 138 17.99 4.79 -7.72
CA THR A 138 17.27 5.91 -7.13
C THR A 138 18.05 6.66 -6.06
N GLY A 139 19.04 6.02 -5.42
CA GLY A 139 19.73 6.52 -4.22
C GLY A 139 18.85 6.49 -2.97
N GLN A 140 17.71 5.79 -3.00
CA GLN A 140 16.76 5.66 -1.90
C GLN A 140 16.35 4.20 -1.73
N GLU A 141 16.23 3.74 -0.50
CA GLU A 141 15.73 2.39 -0.21
C GLU A 141 14.21 2.35 -0.30
N PRO A 142 13.61 1.58 -1.23
CA PRO A 142 12.17 1.42 -1.27
C PRO A 142 11.69 0.61 -0.04
N ARG A 143 10.56 1.02 0.52
CA ARG A 143 9.90 0.33 1.66
C ARG A 143 8.50 -0.16 1.31
N LEU A 144 7.97 0.27 0.17
CA LEU A 144 6.71 -0.18 -0.39
C LEU A 144 6.97 -1.15 -1.52
N ILE A 145 6.20 -2.23 -1.58
CA ILE A 145 6.22 -3.16 -2.70
C ILE A 145 4.79 -3.43 -3.18
N ARG A 146 4.57 -3.33 -4.47
CA ARG A 146 3.41 -3.89 -5.15
C ARG A 146 3.85 -5.12 -5.93
N LEU A 147 3.29 -6.25 -5.56
CA LEU A 147 3.65 -7.52 -6.18
C LEU A 147 3.06 -7.60 -7.60
N PRO A 148 3.81 -8.15 -8.58
CA PRO A 148 3.30 -8.34 -9.93
C PRO A 148 1.95 -9.06 -9.96
N ASN A 149 1.06 -8.63 -10.83
CA ASN A 149 -0.31 -9.14 -10.97
C ASN A 149 -1.17 -9.03 -9.69
N GLY A 150 -0.71 -8.34 -8.66
CA GLY A 150 -1.35 -8.34 -7.34
C GLY A 150 -1.32 -9.70 -6.65
N ASP A 151 -0.44 -10.60 -7.07
CA ASP A 151 -0.41 -12.00 -6.62
C ASP A 151 0.43 -12.18 -5.35
N PHE A 152 -0.19 -12.72 -4.30
CA PHE A 152 0.46 -13.09 -3.06
C PHE A 152 -0.35 -14.11 -2.26
N ASP A 153 0.30 -14.75 -1.31
CA ASP A 153 -0.31 -15.52 -0.24
C ASP A 153 0.25 -15.06 1.14
N LYS A 154 -0.20 -15.68 2.24
CA LYS A 154 0.28 -15.34 3.59
C LYS A 154 1.80 -15.48 3.74
N ARG A 155 2.41 -16.42 3.04
CA ARG A 155 3.84 -16.70 3.04
C ARG A 155 4.62 -15.55 2.39
N VAL A 156 4.14 -15.06 1.25
CA VAL A 156 4.70 -13.91 0.54
C VAL A 156 4.63 -12.66 1.41
N LEU A 157 3.49 -12.40 2.07
CA LEU A 157 3.33 -11.27 2.99
C LEU A 157 4.33 -11.34 4.16
N SER A 158 4.47 -12.52 4.79
CA SER A 158 5.41 -12.71 5.90
C SER A 158 6.86 -12.51 5.48
N ILE A 159 7.21 -12.94 4.25
CA ILE A 159 8.55 -12.73 3.70
C ILE A 159 8.80 -11.25 3.42
N ALA A 160 7.85 -10.55 2.78
CA ALA A 160 7.97 -9.12 2.51
C ALA A 160 8.15 -8.33 3.82
N ASP A 161 7.32 -8.60 4.84
CA ASP A 161 7.41 -7.97 6.15
C ASP A 161 8.77 -8.23 6.82
N SER A 162 9.29 -9.47 6.79
CA SER A 162 10.61 -9.82 7.31
C SER A 162 11.77 -9.08 6.63
N LEU A 163 11.53 -8.52 5.45
CA LEU A 163 12.45 -7.69 4.67
C LEU A 163 12.13 -6.19 4.82
N ASN A 164 11.29 -5.80 5.78
CA ASN A 164 10.83 -4.45 6.04
C ASN A 164 10.10 -3.80 4.85
N TYR A 165 9.29 -4.58 4.15
CA TYR A 165 8.41 -4.09 3.09
C TYR A 165 6.94 -4.12 3.50
N THR A 166 6.24 -3.03 3.24
CA THR A 166 4.77 -3.00 3.26
C THR A 166 4.25 -3.35 1.87
N VAL A 167 3.38 -4.36 1.80
CA VAL A 167 2.75 -4.75 0.53
C VAL A 167 1.56 -3.84 0.25
N ILE A 168 1.59 -3.18 -0.90
CA ILE A 168 0.57 -2.23 -1.34
C ILE A 168 -0.20 -2.82 -2.51
N GLN A 169 -1.50 -2.83 -2.37
CA GLN A 169 -2.47 -3.18 -3.40
C GLN A 169 -3.23 -1.93 -3.85
N TRP A 170 -4.48 -2.05 -4.25
CA TRP A 170 -5.38 -0.97 -4.66
C TRP A 170 -6.82 -1.33 -4.34
N ASP A 171 -7.65 -0.34 -4.07
CA ASP A 171 -9.10 -0.52 -3.93
C ASP A 171 -9.80 -0.14 -5.25
N THR A 172 -9.37 0.94 -5.89
CA THR A 172 -9.87 1.30 -7.22
C THR A 172 -8.93 0.84 -8.33
N ASP A 173 -9.37 -0.15 -9.11
CA ASP A 173 -8.73 -0.57 -10.37
C ASP A 173 -9.30 0.23 -11.54
N SER A 174 -8.47 1.03 -12.20
CA SER A 174 -8.85 1.80 -13.40
C SER A 174 -9.19 0.92 -14.60
N GLN A 175 -8.67 -0.31 -14.63
CA GLN A 175 -8.69 -1.23 -15.78
C GLN A 175 -8.07 -0.64 -17.07
N ASP A 176 -7.19 0.34 -16.94
CA ASP A 176 -6.45 0.92 -18.06
C ASP A 176 -5.63 -0.13 -18.83
N TRP A 177 -5.14 -1.16 -18.13
CA TRP A 177 -4.40 -2.28 -18.69
C TRP A 177 -5.21 -3.11 -19.70
N LYS A 178 -6.54 -3.03 -19.69
CA LYS A 178 -7.43 -3.63 -20.69
C LYS A 178 -7.61 -2.77 -21.93
N ASN A 179 -7.13 -1.53 -21.92
CA ASN A 179 -7.33 -0.53 -22.98
C ASN A 179 -8.81 -0.34 -23.35
N ILE A 180 -9.66 -0.16 -22.32
CA ILE A 180 -11.14 -0.11 -22.45
C ILE A 180 -11.68 1.21 -22.99
N GLY A 181 -10.83 2.19 -23.27
CA GLY A 181 -11.21 3.54 -23.68
C GLY A 181 -11.06 4.57 -22.55
N THR A 182 -10.66 5.79 -22.93
CA THR A 182 -10.39 6.89 -21.98
C THR A 182 -11.58 7.18 -21.08
N ASP A 183 -12.76 7.33 -21.65
CA ASP A 183 -13.99 7.66 -20.90
C ASP A 183 -14.31 6.61 -19.84
N GLN A 184 -14.15 5.31 -20.18
CA GLN A 184 -14.41 4.23 -19.24
C GLN A 184 -13.37 4.18 -18.12
N ILE A 185 -12.11 4.49 -18.43
CA ILE A 185 -11.04 4.59 -17.42
C ILE A 185 -11.35 5.73 -16.45
N VAL A 186 -11.74 6.90 -16.97
CA VAL A 186 -12.15 8.08 -16.17
C VAL A 186 -13.34 7.73 -15.29
N ASP A 187 -14.41 7.20 -15.87
CA ASP A 187 -15.63 6.87 -15.12
C ASP A 187 -15.36 5.87 -14.00
N ARG A 188 -14.57 4.82 -14.27
CA ARG A 188 -14.21 3.82 -13.27
C ARG A 188 -13.47 4.42 -12.08
N VAL A 189 -12.47 5.26 -12.31
CA VAL A 189 -11.72 5.89 -11.22
C VAL A 189 -12.60 6.89 -10.48
N VAL A 190 -13.28 7.78 -11.18
CA VAL A 190 -14.02 8.87 -10.58
C VAL A 190 -15.29 8.39 -9.84
N SER A 191 -15.95 7.32 -10.33
CA SER A 191 -17.16 6.79 -9.68
C SER A 191 -16.84 5.97 -8.42
N LYS A 192 -15.67 5.32 -8.37
CA LYS A 192 -15.27 4.45 -7.24
C LYS A 192 -14.46 5.17 -6.17
N ALA A 193 -13.80 6.28 -6.53
CA ALA A 193 -12.92 7.03 -5.63
C ALA A 193 -13.59 7.37 -4.31
N HIS A 194 -12.90 7.06 -3.21
CA HIS A 194 -13.33 7.35 -1.84
C HIS A 194 -12.14 7.88 -0.98
N PRO A 195 -12.38 8.48 0.19
CA PRO A 195 -11.32 8.92 1.07
C PRO A 195 -10.36 7.77 1.45
N GLY A 196 -9.06 8.02 1.28
CA GLY A 196 -8.00 7.04 1.57
C GLY A 196 -7.78 5.98 0.51
N ASP A 197 -8.41 6.11 -0.66
CA ASP A 197 -8.28 5.18 -1.77
C ASP A 197 -6.86 5.15 -2.37
N ILE A 198 -6.43 3.97 -2.78
CA ILE A 198 -5.22 3.73 -3.58
C ILE A 198 -5.68 3.30 -4.97
N VAL A 199 -5.44 4.15 -5.96
CA VAL A 199 -5.87 3.93 -7.35
C VAL A 199 -4.76 3.26 -8.15
N LEU A 200 -5.08 2.14 -8.81
CA LEU A 200 -4.17 1.48 -9.75
C LEU A 200 -4.28 2.08 -11.15
N LEU A 201 -3.15 2.53 -11.65
CA LEU A 201 -2.88 2.95 -13.02
C LEU A 201 -1.57 2.34 -13.50
N HIS A 202 -1.32 2.34 -14.79
CA HIS A 202 -0.10 1.80 -15.36
C HIS A 202 0.61 2.81 -16.27
N ALA A 203 1.93 2.74 -16.28
CA ALA A 203 2.79 3.52 -17.18
C ALA A 203 3.67 2.60 -18.06
N SER A 204 3.33 1.32 -18.18
CA SER A 204 3.95 0.38 -19.12
C SER A 204 3.39 0.55 -20.54
N ASP A 205 4.18 0.24 -21.57
CA ASP A 205 3.82 0.49 -22.98
C ASP A 205 2.62 -0.29 -23.51
N SER A 206 2.25 -1.41 -22.87
CA SER A 206 1.04 -2.16 -23.21
C SER A 206 -0.25 -1.38 -22.88
N VAL A 207 -0.17 -0.40 -21.98
CA VAL A 207 -1.30 0.40 -21.51
C VAL A 207 -1.30 1.75 -22.24
N LYS A 208 -2.19 1.89 -23.23
CA LYS A 208 -2.08 2.95 -24.24
C LYS A 208 -2.78 4.25 -23.87
N GLN A 209 -3.75 4.19 -22.95
CA GLN A 209 -4.74 5.27 -22.77
C GLN A 209 -4.63 6.02 -21.45
N THR A 210 -3.78 5.56 -20.52
CA THR A 210 -3.66 6.16 -19.18
C THR A 210 -3.31 7.66 -19.27
N HIS A 211 -2.33 8.04 -20.09
CA HIS A 211 -1.91 9.44 -20.22
C HIS A 211 -3.00 10.32 -20.87
N GLU A 212 -3.91 9.73 -21.66
CA GLU A 212 -5.04 10.42 -22.26
C GLU A 212 -6.19 10.60 -21.25
N ALA A 213 -6.44 9.60 -20.40
CA ALA A 213 -7.48 9.63 -19.37
C ALA A 213 -7.08 10.44 -18.13
N LEU A 214 -5.78 10.50 -17.83
CA LEU A 214 -5.26 11.08 -16.58
C LEU A 214 -5.64 12.56 -16.37
N PRO A 215 -5.63 13.45 -17.39
CA PRO A 215 -6.06 14.84 -17.20
C PRO A 215 -7.48 14.97 -16.65
N ASP A 216 -8.42 14.19 -17.16
CA ASP A 216 -9.82 14.23 -16.76
C ASP A 216 -10.03 13.56 -15.39
N ILE A 217 -9.28 12.48 -15.10
CA ILE A 217 -9.26 11.86 -13.75
C ILE A 217 -8.84 12.90 -12.71
N ILE A 218 -7.77 13.63 -12.96
CA ILE A 218 -7.24 14.64 -12.03
C ILE A 218 -8.26 15.77 -11.82
N ASP A 219 -8.81 16.30 -12.89
CA ASP A 219 -9.75 17.43 -12.82
C ASP A 219 -11.04 17.04 -12.09
N GLU A 220 -11.61 15.86 -12.40
CA GLU A 220 -12.82 15.36 -11.76
C GLU A 220 -12.62 15.03 -10.28
N LEU A 221 -11.51 14.42 -9.90
CA LEU A 221 -11.21 14.14 -8.51
C LEU A 221 -11.01 15.44 -7.72
N ARG A 222 -10.33 16.45 -8.29
CA ARG A 222 -10.21 17.78 -7.69
C ARG A 222 -11.57 18.47 -7.54
N ARG A 223 -12.43 18.37 -8.55
CA ARG A 223 -13.79 18.92 -8.50
C ARG A 223 -14.64 18.27 -7.39
N LYS A 224 -14.39 16.99 -7.08
CA LYS A 224 -14.96 16.28 -5.94
C LYS A 224 -14.31 16.65 -4.60
N GLY A 225 -13.24 17.46 -4.61
CA GLY A 225 -12.53 17.95 -3.43
C GLY A 225 -11.43 17.00 -2.93
N TYR A 226 -10.93 16.10 -3.76
CA TYR A 226 -9.81 15.23 -3.38
C TYR A 226 -8.46 15.96 -3.50
N GLU A 227 -7.59 15.69 -2.52
CA GLU A 227 -6.18 16.04 -2.54
C GLU A 227 -5.36 14.80 -2.90
N PHE A 228 -4.35 14.96 -3.78
CA PHE A 228 -3.45 13.91 -4.12
C PHE A 228 -2.32 13.82 -3.09
N VAL A 229 -2.07 12.60 -2.61
CA VAL A 229 -1.03 12.30 -1.61
C VAL A 229 -0.25 11.06 -2.06
N THR A 230 0.89 10.78 -1.42
CA THR A 230 1.61 9.52 -1.63
C THR A 230 0.97 8.40 -0.81
N VAL A 231 1.31 7.14 -1.13
CA VAL A 231 0.89 6.00 -0.31
C VAL A 231 1.44 6.14 1.11
N THR A 232 2.71 6.56 1.26
CA THR A 232 3.29 6.79 2.59
C THR A 232 2.55 7.87 3.36
N ASP A 233 2.10 8.97 2.72
CA ASP A 233 1.27 9.98 3.37
C ASP A 233 -0.03 9.39 3.94
N LEU A 234 -0.70 8.50 3.19
CA LEU A 234 -1.90 7.81 3.67
C LEU A 234 -1.60 6.89 4.87
N LEU A 235 -0.53 6.08 4.77
CA LEU A 235 -0.14 5.15 5.85
C LEU A 235 0.20 5.88 7.16
N GLN A 236 0.89 7.01 7.08
CA GLN A 236 1.24 7.82 8.26
C GLN A 236 0.01 8.36 8.99
N GLN A 237 -1.08 8.63 8.29
CA GLN A 237 -2.32 9.09 8.90
C GLN A 237 -3.05 7.98 9.66
N SER A 238 -2.94 6.73 9.21
CA SER A 238 -3.50 5.55 9.88
C SER A 238 -2.82 5.27 11.21
N SER A 239 -1.49 5.35 11.27
CA SER A 239 -0.70 5.07 12.47
C SER A 239 -1.00 6.01 13.63
N THR A 240 -1.48 7.23 13.35
CA THR A 240 -1.90 8.21 14.38
C THR A 240 -3.27 7.92 14.99
N LYS A 241 -4.09 7.03 14.41
CA LYS A 241 -5.46 6.73 14.87
C LYS A 241 -5.69 5.30 15.36
N GLY A 242 -4.67 4.44 15.33
CA GLY A 242 -4.78 3.05 15.85
C GLY A 242 -5.81 2.18 15.12
N SER A 243 -6.13 2.45 13.86
CA SER A 243 -7.12 1.69 13.09
C SER A 243 -6.48 0.49 12.40
N PRO A 244 -7.07 -0.72 12.49
CA PRO A 244 -6.57 -1.90 11.81
C PRO A 244 -6.72 -1.78 10.29
N VAL A 245 -5.71 -2.25 9.57
CA VAL A 245 -5.72 -2.44 8.11
C VAL A 245 -6.75 -3.54 7.75
N GLN A 246 -7.56 -3.31 6.72
CA GLN A 246 -8.66 -4.23 6.36
C GLN A 246 -8.22 -5.63 5.95
N ASP A 247 -9.01 -6.63 6.31
CA ASP A 247 -8.79 -8.07 6.11
C ASP A 247 -9.03 -8.51 4.65
N GLN A 248 -8.29 -9.55 4.22
CA GLN A 248 -8.31 -10.18 2.89
C GLN A 248 -9.70 -10.67 2.40
N SER A 249 -10.67 -10.82 3.30
CA SER A 249 -11.99 -11.39 2.97
C SER A 249 -12.80 -10.52 1.98
N THR A 250 -12.55 -9.23 1.95
CA THR A 250 -13.28 -8.29 1.09
C THR A 250 -12.80 -8.36 -0.36
N MET A 251 -11.53 -8.69 -0.60
CA MET A 251 -10.95 -8.69 -1.94
C MET A 251 -11.17 -9.99 -2.71
N GLN A 252 -11.20 -11.13 -2.03
CA GLN A 252 -11.60 -12.40 -2.67
C GLN A 252 -12.95 -12.21 -3.37
N LYS A 253 -13.86 -11.48 -2.71
CA LYS A 253 -15.18 -11.14 -3.25
C LYS A 253 -15.12 -10.18 -4.44
N HIS A 254 -14.21 -9.19 -4.44
CA HIS A 254 -14.03 -8.26 -5.56
C HIS A 254 -13.38 -8.91 -6.78
N ILE A 255 -12.46 -9.86 -6.59
CA ILE A 255 -11.84 -10.64 -7.68
C ILE A 255 -12.88 -11.60 -8.27
N GLU A 256 -13.65 -12.30 -7.46
CA GLU A 256 -14.72 -13.19 -7.92
C GLU A 256 -15.84 -12.43 -8.66
N ASP A 257 -16.22 -11.23 -8.18
CA ASP A 257 -17.19 -10.37 -8.85
C ASP A 257 -16.65 -9.75 -10.16
N ALA A 258 -15.33 -9.61 -10.30
CA ALA A 258 -14.70 -9.11 -11.53
C ALA A 258 -14.46 -10.19 -12.60
N VAL A 259 -14.34 -11.45 -12.18
CA VAL A 259 -14.17 -12.62 -13.07
C VAL A 259 -15.52 -13.13 -13.59
N ASN A 260 -16.61 -12.93 -12.81
CA ASN A 260 -17.95 -13.44 -13.11
C ASN A 260 -18.86 -12.40 -13.81
N ARG A 261 -18.31 -11.28 -14.28
CA ARG A 261 -18.97 -10.26 -15.13
C ARG A 261 -18.18 -10.05 -16.42
#